data_f3bac68efab0f55fc2b84763df42df04
#
_entry.id   f3bac68efab0f55fc2b84763df42df04
#
_cell.length_a   1.000
_cell.length_b   1.000
_cell.length_c   1.000
_cell.angle_alpha   90.00
_cell.angle_beta   90.00
_cell.angle_gamma   90.00
#
_symmetry.space_group_name_H-M   'P 1'
#
loop_
_entity.id
_entity.type
_entity.pdbx_description
1 polymer ?
#
loop_
_entity_poly.entity_id
_entity_poly.type
_entity_poly.pdbx_seq_one_letter_code
_entity_poly.pdbx_strand_id
1 'polypeptide(L)'
;YLAVIIDLFSRRVVGWAISNRMKQDLALRALNLAIAIRRPPPDCVHHTDRGSQYCAHNYQKLLRKHGFKVSMSGKGNCYDNAAVETFFKTIKAELIWRRTWETRRQAETAIFQYINGFYNPRRRHSALGGKSPLAFERQVA
;
A
#
# COMPACT_ATOMS: atom_id res chain seq x y z
N TYR A 1 -9.22 -9.11 -4.74
CA TYR A 1 -8.29 -8.78 -3.65
C TYR A 1 -7.33 -7.68 -4.09
N LEU A 2 -7.01 -6.81 -3.19
CA LEU A 2 -6.10 -5.68 -3.39
C LEU A 2 -5.00 -5.73 -2.31
N ALA A 3 -3.74 -5.68 -2.73
CA ALA A 3 -2.60 -5.49 -1.84
C ALA A 3 -2.05 -4.08 -2.04
N VAL A 4 -1.71 -3.40 -0.95
CA VAL A 4 -1.14 -2.06 -1.01
C VAL A 4 0.09 -1.95 -0.10
N ILE A 5 1.00 -1.07 -0.50
CA ILE A 5 2.14 -0.66 0.32
C ILE A 5 2.10 0.86 0.44
N ILE A 6 2.12 1.34 1.67
CA ILE A 6 1.96 2.75 1.99
C ILE A 6 3.22 3.26 2.68
N ASP A 7 3.70 4.42 2.25
CA ASP A 7 4.74 5.17 2.95
C ASP A 7 4.09 5.81 4.18
N LEU A 8 4.50 5.41 5.38
CA LEU A 8 3.89 5.90 6.62
C LEU A 8 4.18 7.37 6.90
N PHE A 9 5.26 7.90 6.35
CA PHE A 9 5.60 9.31 6.54
C PHE A 9 4.67 10.22 5.74
N SER A 10 4.48 9.93 4.45
CA SER A 10 3.69 10.76 3.54
C SER A 10 2.28 10.23 3.30
N ARG A 11 1.97 9.01 3.76
CA ARG A 11 0.71 8.30 3.47
C ARG A 11 0.51 7.99 2.00
N ARG A 12 1.53 8.17 1.17
CA ARG A 12 1.46 7.85 -0.25
C ARG A 12 1.37 6.35 -0.46
N VAL A 13 0.47 5.93 -1.34
CA VAL A 13 0.43 4.54 -1.82
C VAL A 13 1.54 4.39 -2.84
N VAL A 14 2.57 3.63 -2.49
CA VAL A 14 3.77 3.47 -3.34
C VAL A 14 3.79 2.14 -4.09
N GLY A 15 2.95 1.18 -3.70
CA GLY A 15 2.81 -0.08 -4.41
C GLY A 15 1.42 -0.64 -4.23
N TRP A 16 0.88 -1.24 -5.27
CA TRP A 16 -0.39 -1.94 -5.19
C TRP A 16 -0.51 -2.97 -6.31
N ALA A 17 -1.34 -3.97 -6.07
CA ALA A 17 -1.66 -5.00 -7.06
C ALA A 17 -3.04 -5.56 -6.78
N ILE A 18 -3.72 -6.01 -7.83
CA ILE A 18 -5.06 -6.59 -7.71
C ILE A 18 -5.06 -8.00 -8.32
N SER A 19 -5.81 -8.91 -7.71
CA SER A 19 -5.98 -10.28 -8.17
C SER A 19 -7.33 -10.82 -7.69
N ASN A 20 -7.86 -11.85 -8.37
CA ASN A 20 -9.03 -12.58 -7.89
C ASN A 20 -8.69 -13.58 -6.78
N ARG A 21 -7.42 -13.78 -6.45
CA ARG A 21 -6.96 -14.67 -5.38
C ARG A 21 -6.00 -13.98 -4.42
N MET A 22 -6.13 -14.28 -3.13
CA MET A 22 -5.19 -13.83 -2.11
C MET A 22 -3.98 -14.76 -2.10
N LYS A 23 -3.01 -14.51 -3.00
CA LYS A 23 -1.81 -15.31 -3.15
C LYS A 23 -0.56 -14.51 -2.81
N GLN A 24 0.52 -15.24 -2.54
CA GLN A 24 1.85 -14.70 -2.30
C GLN A 24 2.29 -13.74 -3.42
N ASP A 25 1.99 -14.06 -4.69
CA ASP A 25 2.42 -13.23 -5.80
C ASP A 25 1.70 -11.87 -5.84
N LEU A 26 0.51 -11.77 -5.28
CA LEU A 26 -0.19 -10.49 -5.16
C LEU A 26 0.63 -9.51 -4.31
N ALA A 27 1.09 -9.94 -3.16
CA ALA A 27 1.93 -9.14 -2.28
C ALA A 27 3.29 -8.84 -2.93
N LEU A 28 3.89 -9.82 -3.62
CA LEU A 28 5.15 -9.63 -4.34
C LEU A 28 5.05 -8.57 -5.43
N ARG A 29 3.96 -8.57 -6.20
CA ARG A 29 3.76 -7.56 -7.25
C ARG A 29 3.65 -6.16 -6.67
N ALA A 30 2.93 -6.00 -5.55
CA ALA A 30 2.83 -4.72 -4.86
C ALA A 30 4.20 -4.27 -4.35
N LEU A 31 4.98 -5.17 -3.77
CA LEU A 31 6.31 -4.87 -3.26
C LEU A 31 7.28 -4.48 -4.39
N ASN A 32 7.27 -5.21 -5.51
CA ASN A 32 8.11 -4.87 -6.65
C ASN A 32 7.80 -3.48 -7.20
N LEU A 33 6.52 -3.11 -7.29
CA LEU A 33 6.14 -1.78 -7.72
C LEU A 33 6.62 -0.70 -6.74
N ALA A 34 6.48 -0.94 -5.44
CA ALA A 34 6.93 0.00 -4.42
C ALA A 34 8.46 0.21 -4.49
N ILE A 35 9.22 -0.86 -4.67
CA ILE A 35 10.68 -0.79 -4.82
C ILE A 35 11.05 0.02 -6.06
N ALA A 36 10.38 -0.23 -7.18
CA ALA A 36 10.65 0.48 -8.44
C ALA A 36 10.36 1.98 -8.33
N ILE A 37 9.26 2.35 -7.65
CA ILE A 37 8.86 3.75 -7.51
C ILE A 37 9.74 4.48 -6.48
N ARG A 38 9.99 3.86 -5.34
CA ARG A 38 10.69 4.52 -4.22
C ARG A 38 12.19 4.35 -4.24
N ARG A 39 12.71 3.23 -4.77
CA ARG A 39 14.13 2.88 -4.70
C ARG A 39 14.67 3.11 -3.29
N PRO A 40 14.09 2.45 -2.26
CA PRO A 40 14.41 2.77 -0.88
C PRO A 40 15.88 2.45 -0.56
N PRO A 41 16.50 3.26 0.32
CA PRO A 41 17.87 2.96 0.75
C PRO A 41 17.90 1.70 1.62
N PRO A 42 19.08 1.09 1.80
CA PRO A 42 19.23 0.01 2.78
C PRO A 42 18.76 0.45 4.17
N ASP A 43 18.30 -0.51 4.95
CA ASP A 43 17.77 -0.32 6.32
C ASP A 43 16.40 0.40 6.38
N CYS A 44 15.76 0.62 5.24
CA CYS A 44 14.36 1.05 5.26
C CYS A 44 13.50 -0.02 5.96
N VAL A 45 12.66 0.39 6.89
CA VAL A 45 11.80 -0.54 7.64
C VAL A 45 10.56 -0.86 6.84
N HIS A 46 10.30 -2.15 6.64
CA HIS A 46 9.07 -2.65 6.00
C HIS A 46 8.24 -3.39 7.03
N HIS A 47 7.08 -2.82 7.38
CA HIS A 47 6.17 -3.37 8.39
C HIS A 47 5.01 -4.09 7.74
N THR A 48 4.71 -5.31 8.21
CA THR A 48 3.56 -6.10 7.75
C THR A 48 2.83 -6.70 8.95
N ASP A 49 1.64 -7.23 8.69
CA ASP A 49 1.01 -8.14 9.64
C ASP A 49 1.64 -9.56 9.48
N ARG A 50 1.10 -10.54 10.21
CA ARG A 50 1.60 -11.92 10.16
C ARG A 50 0.86 -12.77 9.12
N GLY A 51 0.25 -12.15 8.11
CA GLY A 51 -0.41 -12.87 7.04
C GLY A 51 0.54 -13.79 6.29
N SER A 52 0.04 -14.94 5.84
CA SER A 52 0.87 -15.98 5.19
C SER A 52 1.63 -15.47 3.98
N GLN A 53 1.05 -14.55 3.18
CA GLN A 53 1.69 -13.98 2.01
C GLN A 53 2.93 -13.16 2.35
N TYR A 54 2.97 -12.54 3.54
CA TYR A 54 4.11 -11.73 3.99
C TYR A 54 5.17 -12.57 4.71
N CYS A 55 4.78 -13.69 5.30
CA CYS A 55 5.72 -14.64 5.92
C CYS A 55 6.35 -15.57 4.89
N ALA A 56 5.84 -15.59 3.65
CA ALA A 56 6.32 -16.49 2.61
C ALA A 56 7.80 -16.24 2.28
N HIS A 57 8.51 -17.34 1.96
CA HIS A 57 9.95 -17.30 1.72
C HIS A 57 10.35 -16.31 0.62
N ASN A 58 9.61 -16.29 -0.49
CA ASN A 58 9.94 -15.40 -1.62
C ASN A 58 9.76 -13.92 -1.26
N TYR A 59 8.76 -13.59 -0.46
CA TYR A 59 8.54 -12.23 0.01
C TYR A 59 9.69 -11.79 0.92
N GLN A 60 10.03 -12.60 1.90
CA GLN A 60 11.13 -12.32 2.81
C GLN A 60 12.49 -12.25 2.10
N LYS A 61 12.69 -13.11 1.10
CA LYS A 61 13.92 -13.08 0.28
C LYS A 61 14.06 -11.77 -0.50
N LEU A 62 12.97 -11.27 -1.08
CA LEU A 62 12.97 -10.00 -1.79
C LEU A 62 13.29 -8.82 -0.85
N LEU A 63 12.72 -8.82 0.34
CA LEU A 63 13.03 -7.80 1.35
C LEU A 63 14.52 -7.81 1.72
N ARG A 64 15.09 -8.99 1.97
CA ARG A 64 16.52 -9.12 2.30
C ARG A 64 17.41 -8.66 1.15
N LYS A 65 17.05 -9.01 -0.10
CA LYS A 65 17.80 -8.61 -1.29
C LYS A 65 17.95 -7.09 -1.40
N HIS A 66 16.94 -6.35 -0.99
CA HIS A 66 16.96 -4.89 -1.04
C HIS A 66 17.36 -4.22 0.28
N GLY A 67 17.81 -5.00 1.24
CA GLY A 67 18.34 -4.46 2.50
C GLY A 67 17.29 -3.93 3.47
N PHE A 68 16.01 -4.33 3.32
CA PHE A 68 14.97 -3.91 4.25
C PHE A 68 15.17 -4.51 5.63
N LYS A 69 14.84 -3.71 6.65
CA LYS A 69 14.59 -4.21 8.00
C LYS A 69 13.14 -4.62 8.10
N VAL A 70 12.91 -5.87 8.52
CA VAL A 70 11.57 -6.44 8.59
C VAL A 70 10.99 -6.19 9.97
N SER A 71 9.76 -5.65 10.01
CA SER A 71 8.98 -5.48 11.22
C SER A 71 7.61 -6.13 11.01
N MET A 72 7.14 -6.89 12.00
CA MET A 72 5.81 -7.52 11.96
C MET A 72 5.03 -7.14 13.19
N SER A 73 3.70 -6.93 13.01
CA SER A 73 2.82 -6.66 14.14
C SER A 73 2.77 -7.85 15.10
N GLY A 74 2.61 -7.55 16.37
CA GLY A 74 2.33 -8.57 17.37
C GLY A 74 1.00 -9.25 17.08
N LYS A 75 0.87 -10.51 17.49
CA LYS A 75 -0.35 -11.28 17.32
C LYS A 75 -1.51 -10.57 18.02
N GLY A 76 -2.57 -10.26 17.27
CA GLY A 76 -3.76 -9.62 17.80
C GLY A 76 -3.63 -8.11 18.02
N ASN A 77 -2.52 -7.47 17.67
CA ASN A 77 -2.34 -6.02 17.80
C ASN A 77 -2.78 -5.30 16.52
N CYS A 78 -4.01 -4.76 16.52
CA CYS A 78 -4.56 -4.07 15.36
C CYS A 78 -3.99 -2.66 15.14
N TYR A 79 -3.39 -2.04 16.14
CA TYR A 79 -2.84 -0.68 16.01
C TYR A 79 -1.62 -0.61 15.12
N ASP A 80 -0.86 -1.71 15.01
CA ASP A 80 0.33 -1.78 14.18
C ASP A 80 0.05 -1.58 12.68
N ASN A 81 -1.21 -1.79 12.25
CA ASN A 81 -1.61 -1.72 10.84
C ASN A 81 -2.66 -0.64 10.58
N ALA A 82 -2.81 0.33 11.48
CA ALA A 82 -3.88 1.32 11.42
C ALA A 82 -3.89 2.12 10.11
N ALA A 83 -2.73 2.48 9.57
CA ALA A 83 -2.65 3.26 8.32
C ALA A 83 -3.20 2.49 7.13
N VAL A 84 -2.88 1.20 7.03
CA VAL A 84 -3.37 0.33 5.95
C VAL A 84 -4.87 0.09 6.11
N GLU A 85 -5.33 -0.18 7.32
CA GLU A 85 -6.75 -0.36 7.60
C GLU A 85 -7.56 0.89 7.24
N THR A 86 -7.06 2.06 7.59
CA THR A 86 -7.69 3.34 7.24
C THR A 86 -7.78 3.51 5.72
N PHE A 87 -6.72 3.17 4.99
CA PHE A 87 -6.75 3.22 3.53
C PHE A 87 -7.82 2.31 2.96
N PHE A 88 -7.94 1.07 3.44
CA PHE A 88 -8.96 0.15 2.95
C PHE A 88 -10.37 0.64 3.24
N LYS A 89 -10.64 1.18 4.41
CA LYS A 89 -11.93 1.79 4.72
C LYS A 89 -12.24 2.95 3.76
N THR A 90 -11.26 3.78 3.50
CA THR A 90 -11.39 4.95 2.63
C THR A 90 -11.71 4.55 1.19
N ILE A 91 -10.93 3.63 0.59
CA ILE A 91 -11.17 3.24 -0.81
C ILE A 91 -12.49 2.50 -0.97
N LYS A 92 -12.89 1.70 0.01
CA LYS A 92 -14.20 1.04 -0.03
C LYS A 92 -15.33 2.06 -0.03
N ALA A 93 -15.29 3.03 0.86
CA ALA A 93 -16.33 4.05 0.98
C ALA A 93 -16.34 5.02 -0.21
N GLU A 94 -15.19 5.41 -0.72
CA GLU A 94 -15.07 6.43 -1.77
C GLU A 94 -15.16 5.86 -3.18
N LEU A 95 -14.83 4.58 -3.37
CA LEU A 95 -14.83 3.98 -4.70
C LEU A 95 -15.59 2.65 -4.76
N ILE A 96 -15.15 1.64 -3.98
CA ILE A 96 -15.54 0.25 -4.23
C ILE A 96 -17.04 0.03 -4.03
N TRP A 97 -17.64 0.59 -2.99
CA TRP A 97 -19.05 0.42 -2.66
C TRP A 97 -19.98 1.33 -3.47
N ARG A 98 -19.44 2.28 -4.25
CA ARG A 98 -20.23 3.24 -5.02
C ARG A 98 -20.55 2.78 -6.42
N ARG A 99 -19.96 1.66 -6.87
CA ARG A 99 -20.14 1.15 -8.22
C ARG A 99 -20.28 -0.36 -8.22
N THR A 100 -20.91 -0.87 -9.29
CA THR A 100 -20.91 -2.29 -9.63
C THR A 100 -19.79 -2.52 -10.67
N TRP A 101 -19.02 -3.57 -10.48
CA TRP A 101 -17.89 -3.90 -11.34
C TRP A 101 -18.24 -5.11 -12.21
N GLU A 102 -18.25 -4.92 -13.53
CA GLU A 102 -18.57 -6.01 -14.47
C GLU A 102 -17.36 -6.93 -14.70
N THR A 103 -16.15 -6.35 -14.68
CA THR A 103 -14.92 -7.12 -14.88
C THR A 103 -13.84 -6.66 -13.89
N ARG A 104 -12.86 -7.56 -13.66
CA ARG A 104 -11.68 -7.22 -12.86
C ARG A 104 -10.92 -6.07 -13.49
N ARG A 105 -10.85 -6.02 -14.83
CA ARG A 105 -10.13 -4.97 -15.54
C ARG A 105 -10.74 -3.59 -15.30
N GLN A 106 -12.05 -3.48 -15.26
CA GLN A 106 -12.73 -2.23 -14.90
C GLN A 106 -12.36 -1.78 -13.49
N ALA A 107 -12.41 -2.70 -12.53
CA ALA A 107 -12.04 -2.40 -11.15
C ALA A 107 -10.58 -1.97 -11.04
N GLU A 108 -9.68 -2.66 -11.74
CA GLU A 108 -8.26 -2.34 -11.75
C GLU A 108 -7.99 -0.94 -12.32
N THR A 109 -8.62 -0.61 -13.44
CA THR A 109 -8.50 0.72 -14.06
C THR A 109 -9.00 1.82 -13.12
N ALA A 110 -10.15 1.59 -12.47
CA ALA A 110 -10.72 2.57 -11.55
C ALA A 110 -9.84 2.75 -10.30
N ILE A 111 -9.26 1.67 -9.78
CA ILE A 111 -8.34 1.73 -8.64
C ILE A 111 -7.06 2.49 -9.04
N PHE A 112 -6.52 2.21 -10.22
CA PHE A 112 -5.37 2.96 -10.76
C PHE A 112 -5.66 4.46 -10.82
N GLN A 113 -6.79 4.84 -11.40
CA GLN A 113 -7.20 6.24 -11.50
C GLN A 113 -7.42 6.88 -10.12
N TYR A 114 -8.02 6.13 -9.20
CA TYR A 114 -8.25 6.61 -7.84
C TYR A 114 -6.93 6.88 -7.11
N ILE A 115 -6.01 5.93 -7.13
CA ILE A 115 -4.73 6.04 -6.40
C ILE A 115 -3.85 7.13 -7.02
N ASN A 116 -3.64 7.10 -8.34
CA ASN A 116 -2.69 7.98 -9.00
C ASN A 116 -3.29 9.34 -9.40
N GLY A 117 -4.59 9.42 -9.62
CA GLY A 117 -5.27 10.65 -10.03
C GLY A 117 -5.92 11.41 -8.89
N PHE A 118 -6.21 10.76 -7.78
CA PHE A 118 -6.90 11.41 -6.67
C PHE A 118 -6.22 11.19 -5.33
N TYR A 119 -6.04 9.94 -4.88
CA TYR A 119 -5.58 9.67 -3.51
C TYR A 119 -4.21 10.30 -3.25
N ASN A 120 -3.22 9.98 -4.07
CA ASN A 120 -1.87 10.49 -3.88
C ASN A 120 -1.75 11.99 -4.15
N PRO A 121 -2.28 12.53 -5.28
CA PRO A 121 -2.07 13.94 -5.59
C PRO A 121 -3.06 14.90 -4.94
N ARG A 122 -4.25 14.44 -4.56
CA ARG A 122 -5.34 15.36 -4.17
C ARG A 122 -6.02 15.08 -2.84
N ARG A 123 -6.09 13.82 -2.41
CA ARG A 123 -6.82 13.50 -1.19
C ARG A 123 -6.11 14.07 0.02
N ARG A 124 -6.80 14.92 0.77
CA ARG A 124 -6.25 15.58 1.95
C ARG A 124 -6.28 14.65 3.15
N HIS A 125 -5.25 14.76 4.00
CA HIS A 125 -5.14 14.00 5.24
C HIS A 125 -4.90 14.94 6.41
N SER A 126 -5.69 14.79 7.48
CA SER A 126 -5.49 15.60 8.69
C SER A 126 -4.11 15.35 9.31
N ALA A 127 -3.61 14.12 9.27
CA ALA A 127 -2.28 13.76 9.77
C ALA A 127 -1.15 14.47 9.01
N LEU A 128 -1.42 15.00 7.81
CA LEU A 128 -0.45 15.72 6.99
C LEU A 128 -0.73 17.24 6.97
N GLY A 129 -1.43 17.74 7.97
CA GLY A 129 -1.81 19.15 8.02
C GLY A 129 -2.79 19.54 6.92
N GLY A 130 -3.67 18.63 6.50
CA GLY A 130 -4.65 18.88 5.45
C GLY A 130 -4.10 18.79 4.04
N LYS A 131 -2.90 18.25 3.86
CA LYS A 131 -2.27 18.10 2.54
C LYS A 131 -2.48 16.71 1.97
N SER A 132 -2.38 16.60 0.65
CA SER A 132 -2.30 15.30 0.00
C SER A 132 -0.92 14.69 0.19
N PRO A 133 -0.77 13.35 0.02
CA PRO A 133 0.54 12.71 0.11
C PRO A 133 1.62 13.35 -0.77
N LEU A 134 1.33 13.61 -2.05
CA LEU A 134 2.32 14.21 -2.95
C LEU A 134 2.64 15.66 -2.58
N ALA A 135 1.64 16.44 -2.17
CA ALA A 135 1.88 17.81 -1.71
C ALA A 135 2.76 17.83 -0.47
N PHE A 136 2.53 16.92 0.46
CA PHE A 136 3.33 16.76 1.67
C PHE A 136 4.79 16.41 1.32
N GLU A 137 4.99 15.45 0.42
CA GLU A 137 6.34 15.06 -0.01
C GLU A 137 7.09 16.22 -0.67
N ARG A 138 6.42 17.02 -1.47
CA ARG A 138 7.04 18.20 -2.10
C ARG A 138 7.47 19.24 -1.09
N GLN A 139 6.70 19.42 -0.01
CA GLN A 139 7.01 20.41 1.03
C GLN A 139 8.25 20.03 1.83
N VAL A 140 8.48 18.72 2.06
CA VAL A 140 9.59 18.23 2.89
C VAL A 140 10.81 17.80 2.07
N ALA A 141 10.72 17.87 0.77
CA ALA A 141 11.82 17.50 -0.12
C ALA A 141 12.96 18.54 -0.10
#